data_6004a35150dab0fef1e635941b4e0eb8
#
_entry.id   6004a35150dab0fef1e635941b4e0eb8
#
_cell.length_a   1.000
_cell.length_b   1.000
_cell.length_c   1.000
_cell.angle_alpha   90.00
_cell.angle_beta   90.00
_cell.angle_gamma   90.00
#
_symmetry.space_group_name_H-M   'P 1'
#
loop_
_entity.id
_entity.type
_entity.pdbx_description
1 polymer ?
#
loop_
_entity_poly.entity_id
_entity_poly.type
_entity_poly.pdbx_seq_one_letter_code
_entity_poly.pdbx_strand_id
1 'polypeptide(L)'
;MRRLPPKGDPAYIKKSVDASLLYLGVDYIDLYYQHRVDPDTPIEVTVGTMAELVKEGKVRYIGLSEANPEQIRRANAVHPITALETEYSLWSREVEDKILPVVKELGIGFVPYSPLGRGFLTGQIKSFDDLPPDDYRRYYPRFQGDNFIKNLELVSMIEQLAAQKGCAPSQLALAWLLAQGENIVPIPGTKRLDRVRENLGALQVSLSREELARIESISPKGAAAGGRFPSQA
;
A
#
# COMPACT_ATOMS: atom_id res chain seq x y z
N MET A 1 -10.33 -7.02 17.57
CA MET A 1 -11.39 -7.02 16.56
C MET A 1 -11.23 -8.26 15.70
N ARG A 2 -12.18 -9.21 15.70
CA ARG A 2 -12.12 -10.40 14.82
C ARG A 2 -12.21 -9.91 13.37
N ARG A 3 -11.17 -10.14 12.58
CA ARG A 3 -11.25 -9.93 11.14
C ARG A 3 -12.13 -11.03 10.56
N LEU A 4 -13.16 -10.65 9.80
CA LEU A 4 -13.91 -11.61 8.99
C LEU A 4 -12.97 -12.15 7.91
N PRO A 5 -13.10 -13.47 7.56
CA PRO A 5 -12.33 -14.02 6.45
C PRO A 5 -12.69 -13.29 5.14
N PRO A 6 -11.73 -13.17 4.20
CA PRO A 6 -12.04 -12.65 2.88
C PRO A 6 -13.08 -13.54 2.20
N LYS A 7 -13.92 -12.93 1.36
CA LYS A 7 -14.94 -13.62 0.57
C LYS A 7 -14.86 -13.18 -0.89
N GLY A 8 -14.73 -14.18 -1.76
CA GLY A 8 -14.64 -14.01 -3.21
C GLY A 8 -15.76 -14.70 -3.98
N ASP A 9 -16.77 -15.25 -3.27
CA ASP A 9 -17.89 -15.92 -3.90
C ASP A 9 -18.82 -14.95 -4.65
N PRO A 10 -19.44 -15.40 -5.78
CA PRO A 10 -20.26 -14.54 -6.63
C PRO A 10 -21.42 -13.85 -5.92
N ALA A 11 -22.11 -14.55 -5.03
CA ALA A 11 -23.27 -13.99 -4.33
C ALA A 11 -22.85 -12.86 -3.38
N TYR A 12 -21.72 -13.04 -2.66
CA TYR A 12 -21.18 -12.03 -1.79
C TYR A 12 -20.70 -10.79 -2.57
N ILE A 13 -19.97 -10.98 -3.67
CA ILE A 13 -19.46 -9.89 -4.51
C ILE A 13 -20.60 -9.03 -5.04
N LYS A 14 -21.64 -9.65 -5.62
CA LYS A 14 -22.81 -8.92 -6.15
C LYS A 14 -23.53 -8.14 -5.05
N LYS A 15 -23.76 -8.75 -3.89
CA LYS A 15 -24.34 -8.06 -2.73
C LYS A 15 -23.46 -6.89 -2.23
N SER A 16 -22.15 -7.08 -2.23
CA SER A 16 -21.21 -6.07 -1.72
C SER A 16 -21.10 -4.86 -2.64
N VAL A 17 -21.14 -5.05 -3.98
CA VAL A 17 -21.12 -3.92 -4.91
C VAL A 17 -22.41 -3.12 -4.82
N ASP A 18 -23.57 -3.78 -4.74
CA ASP A 18 -24.86 -3.09 -4.60
C ASP A 18 -24.92 -2.25 -3.30
N ALA A 19 -24.42 -2.81 -2.20
CA ALA A 19 -24.28 -2.07 -0.94
C ALA A 19 -23.33 -0.87 -1.07
N SER A 20 -22.19 -1.06 -1.75
CA SER A 20 -21.20 0.01 -1.97
C SER A 20 -21.81 1.16 -2.81
N LEU A 21 -22.50 0.86 -3.89
CA LEU A 21 -23.20 1.85 -4.72
C LEU A 21 -24.22 2.65 -3.91
N LEU A 22 -25.03 1.94 -3.10
CA LEU A 22 -26.00 2.57 -2.23
C LEU A 22 -25.36 3.51 -1.19
N TYR A 23 -24.30 3.06 -0.50
CA TYR A 23 -23.62 3.86 0.52
C TYR A 23 -22.86 5.06 -0.06
N LEU A 24 -22.30 4.93 -1.25
CA LEU A 24 -21.62 6.01 -1.95
C LEU A 24 -22.59 6.99 -2.61
N GLY A 25 -23.83 6.58 -2.87
CA GLY A 25 -24.83 7.38 -3.57
C GLY A 25 -24.46 7.62 -5.04
N VAL A 26 -23.86 6.63 -5.70
CA VAL A 26 -23.40 6.71 -7.09
C VAL A 26 -23.97 5.55 -7.92
N ASP A 27 -24.04 5.76 -9.23
CA ASP A 27 -24.57 4.75 -10.16
C ASP A 27 -23.51 3.71 -10.58
N TYR A 28 -22.22 4.06 -10.47
CA TYR A 28 -21.12 3.17 -10.78
C TYR A 28 -19.88 3.48 -9.90
N ILE A 29 -18.98 2.52 -9.80
CA ILE A 29 -17.67 2.64 -9.13
C ILE A 29 -16.58 2.64 -10.18
N ASP A 30 -15.66 3.61 -10.15
CA ASP A 30 -14.57 3.70 -11.11
C ASP A 30 -13.59 2.54 -10.97
N LEU A 31 -13.17 2.18 -9.75
CA LEU A 31 -12.23 1.09 -9.50
C LEU A 31 -12.67 0.28 -8.27
N TYR A 32 -13.03 -0.98 -8.50
CA TYR A 32 -13.50 -1.89 -7.47
C TYR A 32 -12.47 -2.98 -7.16
N TYR A 33 -12.11 -3.12 -5.89
CA TYR A 33 -11.06 -4.03 -5.45
C TYR A 33 -11.60 -5.29 -4.76
N GLN A 34 -11.01 -6.44 -5.09
CA GLN A 34 -10.98 -7.58 -4.17
C GLN A 34 -9.91 -7.30 -3.11
N HIS A 35 -10.34 -6.89 -1.90
CA HIS A 35 -9.45 -6.40 -0.84
C HIS A 35 -8.46 -7.45 -0.31
N ARG A 36 -8.83 -8.73 -0.34
CA ARG A 36 -7.95 -9.89 -0.10
C ARG A 36 -8.45 -11.06 -0.92
N VAL A 37 -7.52 -11.85 -1.45
CA VAL A 37 -7.86 -13.06 -2.17
C VAL A 37 -8.50 -14.06 -1.20
N ASP A 38 -9.64 -14.61 -1.59
CA ASP A 38 -10.34 -15.64 -0.84
C ASP A 38 -9.63 -16.99 -1.05
N PRO A 39 -9.17 -17.67 0.00
CA PRO A 39 -8.52 -18.97 -0.15
C PRO A 39 -9.48 -20.08 -0.58
N ASP A 40 -10.78 -19.93 -0.33
CA ASP A 40 -11.82 -20.92 -0.57
C ASP A 40 -12.50 -20.77 -1.94
N THR A 41 -12.26 -19.63 -2.63
CA THR A 41 -12.83 -19.35 -3.96
C THR A 41 -11.71 -19.17 -4.99
N PRO A 42 -11.68 -19.96 -6.09
CA PRO A 42 -10.71 -19.75 -7.16
C PRO A 42 -10.72 -18.30 -7.67
N ILE A 43 -9.55 -17.70 -7.86
CA ILE A 43 -9.43 -16.30 -8.26
C ILE A 43 -10.15 -16.03 -9.59
N GLU A 44 -10.21 -17.02 -10.48
CA GLU A 44 -10.90 -16.94 -11.76
C GLU A 44 -12.42 -16.75 -11.58
N VAL A 45 -13.01 -17.38 -10.58
CA VAL A 45 -14.45 -17.25 -10.26
C VAL A 45 -14.71 -15.84 -9.71
N THR A 46 -13.87 -15.37 -8.79
CA THR A 46 -13.95 -14.03 -8.24
C THR A 46 -13.85 -12.97 -9.34
N VAL A 47 -12.80 -13.04 -10.17
CA VAL A 47 -12.55 -12.07 -11.24
C VAL A 47 -13.60 -12.17 -12.35
N GLY A 48 -14.06 -13.38 -12.68
CA GLY A 48 -15.17 -13.59 -13.62
C GLY A 48 -16.45 -12.86 -13.17
N THR A 49 -16.77 -12.95 -11.88
CA THR A 49 -17.92 -12.22 -11.30
C THR A 49 -17.70 -10.70 -11.35
N MET A 50 -16.50 -10.23 -11.03
CA MET A 50 -16.19 -8.79 -11.12
C MET A 50 -16.28 -8.30 -12.57
N ALA A 51 -15.89 -9.10 -13.55
CA ALA A 51 -16.02 -8.80 -14.97
C ALA A 51 -17.51 -8.71 -15.43
N GLU A 52 -18.41 -9.51 -14.82
CA GLU A 52 -19.85 -9.35 -15.04
C GLU A 52 -20.32 -7.97 -14.57
N LEU A 53 -19.87 -7.48 -13.41
CA LEU A 53 -20.20 -6.15 -12.90
C LEU A 53 -19.70 -5.02 -13.82
N VAL A 54 -18.58 -5.24 -14.51
CA VAL A 54 -18.10 -4.30 -15.54
C VAL A 54 -19.07 -4.30 -16.73
N LYS A 55 -19.52 -5.45 -17.21
CA LYS A 55 -20.51 -5.56 -18.29
C LYS A 55 -21.87 -4.95 -17.92
N GLU A 56 -22.25 -5.07 -16.65
CA GLU A 56 -23.48 -4.45 -16.11
C GLU A 56 -23.36 -2.92 -15.94
N GLY A 57 -22.16 -2.35 -16.12
CA GLY A 57 -21.91 -0.92 -15.95
C GLY A 57 -21.86 -0.45 -14.48
N LYS A 58 -21.91 -1.36 -13.51
CA LYS A 58 -21.78 -1.05 -12.07
C LYS A 58 -20.36 -0.68 -11.66
N VAL A 59 -19.37 -1.19 -12.39
CA VAL A 59 -17.94 -0.98 -12.14
C VAL A 59 -17.27 -0.66 -13.47
N ARG A 60 -16.33 0.28 -13.49
CA ARG A 60 -15.54 0.59 -14.70
C ARG A 60 -14.29 -0.28 -14.80
N TYR A 61 -13.56 -0.38 -13.68
CA TYR A 61 -12.28 -1.07 -13.61
C TYR A 61 -12.21 -1.94 -12.37
N ILE A 62 -11.43 -3.02 -12.42
CA ILE A 62 -11.25 -3.93 -11.30
C ILE A 62 -9.80 -3.99 -10.87
N GLY A 63 -9.59 -4.18 -9.55
CA GLY A 63 -8.27 -4.31 -8.93
C GLY A 63 -8.20 -5.45 -7.94
N LEU A 64 -6.99 -5.80 -7.57
CA LEU A 64 -6.68 -6.78 -6.54
C LEU A 64 -5.85 -6.15 -5.43
N SER A 65 -5.88 -6.75 -4.24
CA SER A 65 -5.01 -6.34 -3.13
C SER A 65 -4.30 -7.54 -2.52
N GLU A 66 -2.99 -7.39 -2.27
CA GLU A 66 -2.11 -8.40 -1.67
C GLU A 66 -2.11 -9.77 -2.40
N ALA A 67 -2.40 -9.78 -3.70
CA ALA A 67 -2.32 -10.98 -4.52
C ALA A 67 -0.86 -11.33 -4.83
N ASN A 68 -0.54 -12.64 -4.85
CA ASN A 68 0.76 -13.12 -5.24
C ASN A 68 0.94 -13.15 -6.78
N PRO A 69 2.17 -13.32 -7.31
CA PRO A 69 2.43 -13.30 -8.75
C PRO A 69 1.59 -14.26 -9.58
N GLU A 70 1.35 -15.47 -9.08
CA GLU A 70 0.54 -16.48 -9.74
C GLU A 70 -0.93 -16.04 -9.81
N GLN A 71 -1.48 -15.58 -8.68
CA GLN A 71 -2.85 -15.06 -8.59
C GLN A 71 -3.08 -13.87 -9.53
N ILE A 72 -2.10 -12.95 -9.61
CA ILE A 72 -2.18 -11.79 -10.51
C ILE A 72 -2.27 -12.26 -11.97
N ARG A 73 -1.43 -13.21 -12.40
CA ARG A 73 -1.43 -13.73 -13.78
C ARG A 73 -2.73 -14.44 -14.11
N ARG A 74 -3.20 -15.32 -13.22
CA ARG A 74 -4.45 -16.05 -13.39
C ARG A 74 -5.66 -15.12 -13.45
N ALA A 75 -5.71 -14.13 -12.58
CA ALA A 75 -6.74 -13.10 -12.56
C ALA A 75 -6.75 -12.30 -13.88
N ASN A 76 -5.58 -11.81 -14.31
CA ASN A 76 -5.45 -11.01 -15.51
C ASN A 76 -5.75 -11.78 -16.80
N ALA A 77 -5.62 -13.10 -16.80
CA ALA A 77 -6.01 -13.97 -17.90
C ALA A 77 -7.55 -14.08 -18.08
N VAL A 78 -8.32 -13.86 -16.99
CA VAL A 78 -9.79 -13.85 -17.03
C VAL A 78 -10.34 -12.50 -17.48
N HIS A 79 -9.81 -11.43 -16.91
CA HIS A 79 -10.17 -10.04 -17.22
C HIS A 79 -9.00 -9.14 -16.88
N PRO A 80 -8.69 -8.10 -17.69
CA PRO A 80 -7.63 -7.16 -17.39
C PRO A 80 -7.77 -6.57 -15.99
N ILE A 81 -6.71 -6.72 -15.18
CA ILE A 81 -6.60 -6.09 -13.86
C ILE A 81 -5.98 -4.72 -14.04
N THR A 82 -6.69 -3.68 -13.60
CA THR A 82 -6.25 -2.31 -13.76
C THR A 82 -5.21 -1.92 -12.72
N ALA A 83 -5.38 -2.35 -11.47
CA ALA A 83 -4.49 -1.98 -10.39
C ALA A 83 -4.30 -3.09 -9.36
N LEU A 84 -3.09 -3.13 -8.78
CA LEU A 84 -2.76 -3.95 -7.62
C LEU A 84 -2.41 -3.05 -6.44
N GLU A 85 -3.13 -3.21 -5.34
CA GLU A 85 -2.86 -2.52 -4.07
C GLU A 85 -2.03 -3.43 -3.15
N THR A 86 -0.82 -3.02 -2.79
CA THR A 86 0.05 -3.79 -1.87
C THR A 86 0.91 -2.84 -1.03
N GLU A 87 1.28 -3.23 0.20
CA GLU A 87 2.14 -2.41 1.04
C GLU A 87 3.50 -2.20 0.40
N TYR A 88 3.87 -0.92 0.19
CA TYR A 88 5.19 -0.55 -0.31
C TYR A 88 5.63 0.79 0.27
N SER A 89 6.84 0.84 0.77
CA SER A 89 7.44 2.02 1.37
C SER A 89 8.95 1.82 1.54
N LEU A 90 9.67 2.82 2.01
CA LEU A 90 11.10 2.72 2.32
C LEU A 90 11.46 1.57 3.26
N TRP A 91 10.54 1.09 4.09
CA TRP A 91 10.79 -0.03 5.01
C TRP A 91 9.96 -1.30 4.76
N SER A 92 9.18 -1.35 3.68
CA SER A 92 8.43 -2.54 3.23
C SER A 92 8.68 -2.72 1.74
N ARG A 93 9.71 -3.48 1.38
CA ARG A 93 10.26 -3.54 0.03
C ARG A 93 10.15 -4.92 -0.62
N GLU A 94 9.43 -5.84 0.00
CA GLU A 94 9.30 -7.24 -0.44
C GLU A 94 8.66 -7.39 -1.82
N VAL A 95 7.90 -6.38 -2.25
CA VAL A 95 7.22 -6.37 -3.57
C VAL A 95 8.19 -6.27 -4.75
N GLU A 96 9.39 -5.73 -4.54
CA GLU A 96 10.36 -5.42 -5.59
C GLU A 96 10.84 -6.64 -6.36
N ASP A 97 10.98 -7.79 -5.68
CA ASP A 97 11.53 -9.00 -6.29
C ASP A 97 10.54 -9.77 -7.16
N LYS A 98 9.27 -9.77 -6.76
CA LYS A 98 8.29 -10.70 -7.35
C LYS A 98 7.04 -10.02 -7.88
N ILE A 99 6.59 -8.95 -7.25
CA ILE A 99 5.32 -8.29 -7.57
C ILE A 99 5.53 -7.21 -8.64
N LEU A 100 6.45 -6.25 -8.39
CA LEU A 100 6.69 -5.15 -9.34
C LEU A 100 7.06 -5.62 -10.75
N PRO A 101 7.90 -6.66 -10.94
CA PRO A 101 8.16 -7.20 -12.28
C PRO A 101 6.88 -7.68 -12.99
N VAL A 102 5.98 -8.37 -12.28
CA VAL A 102 4.75 -8.91 -12.86
C VAL A 102 3.76 -7.80 -13.21
N VAL A 103 3.55 -6.83 -12.33
CA VAL A 103 2.63 -5.71 -12.63
C VAL A 103 3.14 -4.86 -13.77
N LYS A 104 4.45 -4.67 -13.89
CA LYS A 104 5.08 -3.97 -15.01
C LYS A 104 4.91 -4.73 -16.32
N GLU A 105 5.15 -6.04 -16.32
CA GLU A 105 4.99 -6.92 -17.50
C GLU A 105 3.55 -6.89 -18.02
N LEU A 106 2.56 -6.89 -17.12
CA LEU A 106 1.14 -6.94 -17.46
C LEU A 106 0.50 -5.55 -17.66
N GLY A 107 1.26 -4.45 -17.50
CA GLY A 107 0.75 -3.10 -17.61
C GLY A 107 -0.23 -2.70 -16.51
N ILE A 108 -0.13 -3.33 -15.33
CA ILE A 108 -1.01 -3.09 -14.17
C ILE A 108 -0.47 -1.90 -13.36
N GLY A 109 -1.34 -0.97 -12.97
CA GLY A 109 -1.01 0.10 -12.03
C GLY A 109 -0.70 -0.46 -10.64
N PHE A 110 0.31 0.09 -9.98
CA PHE A 110 0.67 -0.33 -8.64
C PHE A 110 0.31 0.74 -7.61
N VAL A 111 -0.46 0.37 -6.58
CA VAL A 111 -1.01 1.29 -5.58
C VAL A 111 -0.43 0.97 -4.20
N PRO A 112 0.67 1.63 -3.80
CA PRO A 112 1.28 1.46 -2.48
C PRO A 112 0.35 1.93 -1.36
N TYR A 113 -0.13 1.02 -0.51
CA TYR A 113 -0.74 1.43 0.75
C TYR A 113 0.29 1.53 1.88
N SER A 114 -0.03 2.24 2.95
CA SER A 114 0.89 2.56 4.05
C SER A 114 2.25 3.11 3.57
N PRO A 115 2.30 4.03 2.58
CA PRO A 115 3.53 4.50 1.97
C PRO A 115 4.44 5.25 2.97
N LEU A 116 3.87 5.73 4.07
CA LEU A 116 4.57 6.39 5.18
C LEU A 116 4.82 5.46 6.39
N GLY A 117 4.78 4.14 6.19
CA GLY A 117 5.05 3.16 7.26
C GLY A 117 4.12 3.33 8.47
N ARG A 118 2.83 3.52 8.24
CA ARG A 118 1.82 3.83 9.28
C ARG A 118 2.17 5.07 10.10
N GLY A 119 2.84 6.06 9.48
CA GLY A 119 3.25 7.31 10.10
C GLY A 119 4.65 7.31 10.69
N PHE A 120 5.35 6.19 10.79
CA PHE A 120 6.68 6.12 11.35
C PHE A 120 7.71 6.90 10.51
N LEU A 121 7.62 6.77 9.17
CA LEU A 121 8.51 7.46 8.22
C LEU A 121 8.30 8.97 8.14
N THR A 122 7.33 9.52 8.86
CA THR A 122 7.13 10.97 8.95
C THR A 122 8.07 11.64 9.96
N GLY A 123 8.76 10.85 10.80
CA GLY A 123 9.59 11.36 11.89
C GLY A 123 8.80 11.95 13.07
N GLN A 124 7.46 11.82 13.11
CA GLN A 124 6.65 12.37 14.20
C GLN A 124 6.55 11.45 15.41
N ILE A 125 6.86 10.16 15.27
CA ILE A 125 6.86 9.18 16.36
C ILE A 125 8.31 9.05 16.82
N LYS A 126 8.61 9.53 18.02
CA LYS A 126 9.95 9.55 18.61
C LYS A 126 10.10 8.58 19.78
N SER A 127 8.99 8.23 20.42
CA SER A 127 8.95 7.28 21.49
C SER A 127 7.73 6.36 21.38
N PHE A 128 7.76 5.22 22.06
CA PHE A 128 6.61 4.33 22.11
C PHE A 128 5.39 4.98 22.80
N ASP A 129 5.63 5.94 23.69
CA ASP A 129 4.60 6.68 24.41
C ASP A 129 3.89 7.75 23.54
N ASP A 130 4.43 8.09 22.38
CA ASP A 130 3.73 8.93 21.40
C ASP A 130 2.53 8.21 20.77
N LEU A 131 2.44 6.88 20.94
CA LEU A 131 1.30 6.09 20.49
C LEU A 131 0.25 6.03 21.60
N PRO A 132 -1.01 6.48 21.36
CA PRO A 132 -2.10 6.32 22.31
C PRO A 132 -2.24 4.88 22.83
N PRO A 133 -2.73 4.66 24.08
CA PRO A 133 -2.84 3.32 24.66
C PRO A 133 -3.68 2.32 23.84
N ASP A 134 -4.67 2.81 23.10
CA ASP A 134 -5.56 2.04 22.24
C ASP A 134 -5.09 1.95 20.79
N ASP A 135 -3.93 2.50 20.46
CA ASP A 135 -3.39 2.50 19.10
C ASP A 135 -2.97 1.07 18.69
N TYR A 136 -3.53 0.59 17.61
CA TYR A 136 -3.25 -0.75 17.08
C TYR A 136 -1.77 -0.97 16.74
N ARG A 137 -1.00 0.09 16.43
CA ARG A 137 0.44 0.03 16.10
C ARG A 137 1.26 -0.48 17.29
N ARG A 138 0.79 -0.30 18.51
CA ARG A 138 1.43 -0.82 19.72
C ARG A 138 1.59 -2.36 19.70
N TYR A 139 0.78 -3.05 18.91
CA TYR A 139 0.82 -4.52 18.77
C TYR A 139 1.62 -4.99 17.54
N TYR A 140 2.17 -4.08 16.76
CA TYR A 140 2.94 -4.43 15.56
C TYR A 140 4.42 -4.56 15.87
N PRO A 141 5.11 -5.64 15.41
CA PRO A 141 6.50 -5.92 15.79
C PRO A 141 7.46 -4.77 15.50
N ARG A 142 7.25 -4.02 14.43
CA ARG A 142 8.08 -2.86 14.06
C ARG A 142 8.04 -1.71 15.06
N PHE A 143 7.00 -1.67 15.91
CA PHE A 143 6.77 -0.61 16.89
C PHE A 143 7.10 -1.06 18.32
N GLN A 144 7.71 -2.23 18.53
CA GLN A 144 7.94 -2.79 19.86
C GLN A 144 9.43 -2.97 20.17
N GLY A 145 9.81 -2.71 21.43
CA GLY A 145 11.12 -3.02 22.00
C GLY A 145 12.30 -2.58 21.12
N ASP A 146 13.27 -3.46 20.97
CA ASP A 146 14.50 -3.18 20.20
C ASP A 146 14.22 -2.89 18.71
N ASN A 147 13.14 -3.45 18.15
CA ASN A 147 12.77 -3.15 16.77
C ASN A 147 12.39 -1.67 16.61
N PHE A 148 11.67 -1.11 17.60
CA PHE A 148 11.31 0.30 17.58
C PHE A 148 12.55 1.19 17.57
N ILE A 149 13.54 0.88 18.43
CA ILE A 149 14.79 1.65 18.55
C ILE A 149 15.56 1.62 17.23
N LYS A 150 15.78 0.42 16.64
CA LYS A 150 16.47 0.26 15.36
C LYS A 150 15.77 1.00 14.23
N ASN A 151 14.43 0.97 14.22
CA ASN A 151 13.64 1.67 13.21
C ASN A 151 13.70 3.20 13.38
N LEU A 152 13.85 3.71 14.63
CA LEU A 152 14.09 5.14 14.85
C LEU A 152 15.44 5.61 14.27
N GLU A 153 16.49 4.81 14.37
CA GLU A 153 17.79 5.11 13.76
C GLU A 153 17.65 5.26 12.23
N LEU A 154 16.94 4.34 11.58
CA LEU A 154 16.65 4.43 10.15
C LEU A 154 15.87 5.70 9.81
N VAL A 155 14.82 6.02 10.58
CA VAL A 155 14.03 7.24 10.35
C VAL A 155 14.88 8.50 10.57
N SER A 156 15.75 8.53 11.56
CA SER A 156 16.67 9.66 11.80
C SER A 156 17.57 9.94 10.58
N MET A 157 18.08 8.90 9.93
CA MET A 157 18.86 9.07 8.70
C MET A 157 18.02 9.59 7.54
N ILE A 158 16.75 9.16 7.42
CA ILE A 158 15.81 9.68 6.42
C ILE A 158 15.50 11.16 6.71
N GLU A 159 15.30 11.54 7.96
CA GLU A 159 15.08 12.94 8.37
C GLU A 159 16.27 13.84 8.00
N GLN A 160 17.49 13.38 8.25
CA GLN A 160 18.70 14.13 7.87
C GLN A 160 18.79 14.32 6.36
N LEU A 161 18.48 13.30 5.57
CA LEU A 161 18.48 13.41 4.11
C LEU A 161 17.36 14.36 3.61
N ALA A 162 16.17 14.26 4.19
CA ALA A 162 15.07 15.17 3.88
C ALA A 162 15.41 16.63 4.20
N ALA A 163 16.04 16.90 5.35
CA ALA A 163 16.52 18.23 5.72
C ALA A 163 17.57 18.78 4.72
N GLN A 164 18.52 17.95 4.29
CA GLN A 164 19.49 18.33 3.25
C GLN A 164 18.82 18.64 1.90
N LYS A 165 17.74 17.91 1.58
CA LYS A 165 16.93 18.11 0.37
C LYS A 165 15.98 19.32 0.48
N GLY A 166 15.79 19.89 1.68
CA GLY A 166 14.86 20.97 1.93
C GLY A 166 13.38 20.56 1.87
N CYS A 167 13.07 19.30 2.21
CA CYS A 167 11.71 18.79 2.22
C CYS A 167 11.38 18.05 3.53
N ALA A 168 10.10 17.76 3.75
CA ALA A 168 9.68 16.93 4.89
C ALA A 168 10.04 15.44 4.66
N PRO A 169 10.29 14.64 5.74
CA PRO A 169 10.54 13.20 5.62
C PRO A 169 9.41 12.45 4.90
N SER A 170 8.16 12.82 5.14
CA SER A 170 6.98 12.32 4.43
C SER A 170 7.06 12.57 2.92
N GLN A 171 7.49 13.75 2.51
CA GLN A 171 7.66 14.11 1.11
C GLN A 171 8.80 13.33 0.46
N LEU A 172 9.92 13.15 1.16
CA LEU A 172 11.03 12.32 0.68
C LEU A 172 10.61 10.87 0.46
N ALA A 173 9.89 10.29 1.44
CA ALA A 173 9.39 8.92 1.35
C ALA A 173 8.41 8.71 0.20
N LEU A 174 7.51 9.65 -0.04
CA LEU A 174 6.57 9.60 -1.16
C LEU A 174 7.26 9.85 -2.50
N ALA A 175 8.19 10.80 -2.59
CA ALA A 175 8.97 11.07 -3.80
C ALA A 175 9.83 9.86 -4.19
N TRP A 176 10.40 9.15 -3.19
CA TRP A 176 11.11 7.90 -3.45
C TRP A 176 10.21 6.84 -4.09
N LEU A 177 8.98 6.66 -3.58
CA LEU A 177 8.00 5.74 -4.19
C LEU A 177 7.67 6.12 -5.64
N LEU A 178 7.39 7.40 -5.90
CA LEU A 178 7.11 7.88 -7.24
C LEU A 178 8.28 7.68 -8.21
N ALA A 179 9.51 7.71 -7.71
CA ALA A 179 10.71 7.47 -8.51
C ALA A 179 10.92 5.97 -8.87
N GLN A 180 10.15 5.03 -8.28
CA GLN A 180 10.28 3.61 -8.59
C GLN A 180 9.59 3.19 -9.91
N GLY A 181 8.69 4.00 -10.45
CA GLY A 181 8.03 3.72 -11.73
C GLY A 181 6.86 4.65 -12.02
N GLU A 182 6.57 4.84 -13.31
CA GLU A 182 5.49 5.71 -13.79
C GLU A 182 4.08 5.15 -13.46
N ASN A 183 3.98 3.86 -13.21
CA ASN A 183 2.73 3.18 -12.87
C ASN A 183 2.47 3.08 -11.35
N ILE A 184 3.23 3.82 -10.53
CA ILE A 184 3.13 3.79 -9.05
C ILE A 184 2.36 5.00 -8.55
N VAL A 185 1.24 4.74 -7.85
CA VAL A 185 0.35 5.77 -7.30
C VAL A 185 0.14 5.51 -5.79
N PRO A 186 0.96 6.12 -4.91
CA PRO A 186 0.84 5.90 -3.47
C PRO A 186 -0.44 6.54 -2.89
N ILE A 187 -1.03 5.88 -1.88
CA ILE A 187 -2.24 6.33 -1.18
C ILE A 187 -1.96 6.65 0.30
N PRO A 188 -1.32 7.80 0.60
CA PRO A 188 -1.05 8.21 1.98
C PRO A 188 -2.34 8.60 2.72
N GLY A 189 -2.74 7.80 3.71
CA GLY A 189 -3.95 8.04 4.49
C GLY A 189 -3.80 9.16 5.52
N THR A 190 -4.73 10.13 5.54
CA THR A 190 -4.81 11.17 6.56
C THR A 190 -6.22 11.73 6.70
N LYS A 191 -6.53 12.31 7.89
CA LYS A 191 -7.77 13.07 8.17
C LYS A 191 -7.50 14.57 8.28
N ARG A 192 -6.26 15.03 8.08
CA ARG A 192 -5.83 16.39 8.30
C ARG A 192 -5.47 17.08 6.99
N LEU A 193 -6.04 18.25 6.74
CA LEU A 193 -5.81 19.01 5.51
C LEU A 193 -4.36 19.46 5.35
N ASP A 194 -3.70 19.86 6.44
CA ASP A 194 -2.29 20.22 6.44
C ASP A 194 -1.39 19.07 5.98
N ARG A 195 -1.71 17.82 6.40
CA ARG A 195 -1.00 16.61 5.95
C ARG A 195 -1.29 16.25 4.49
N VAL A 196 -2.50 16.51 3.99
CA VAL A 196 -2.79 16.35 2.55
C VAL A 196 -1.89 17.29 1.75
N ARG A 197 -1.80 18.58 2.15
CA ARG A 197 -0.94 19.57 1.48
C ARG A 197 0.54 19.18 1.56
N GLU A 198 1.01 18.74 2.72
CA GLU A 198 2.38 18.25 2.91
C GLU A 198 2.68 17.08 1.96
N ASN A 199 1.80 16.06 1.93
CA ASN A 199 1.97 14.89 1.07
C ASN A 199 1.97 15.26 -0.42
N LEU A 200 1.12 16.17 -0.87
CA LEU A 200 1.10 16.68 -2.24
C LEU A 200 2.41 17.39 -2.62
N GLY A 201 3.09 18.00 -1.66
CA GLY A 201 4.40 18.60 -1.87
C GLY A 201 5.47 17.59 -2.33
N ALA A 202 5.27 16.30 -2.14
CA ALA A 202 6.16 15.27 -2.66
C ALA A 202 6.29 15.30 -4.19
N LEU A 203 5.27 15.78 -4.91
CA LEU A 203 5.29 15.93 -6.37
C LEU A 203 6.30 16.98 -6.85
N GLN A 204 6.77 17.85 -5.96
CA GLN A 204 7.80 18.85 -6.26
C GLN A 204 9.21 18.40 -5.89
N VAL A 205 9.35 17.21 -5.29
CA VAL A 205 10.63 16.66 -4.86
C VAL A 205 11.18 15.74 -5.94
N SER A 206 12.14 16.21 -6.72
CA SER A 206 12.87 15.37 -7.69
C SER A 206 14.09 14.74 -7.03
N LEU A 207 14.31 13.46 -7.21
CA LEU A 207 15.46 12.72 -6.67
C LEU A 207 16.45 12.38 -7.77
N SER A 208 17.73 12.80 -7.58
CA SER A 208 18.82 12.40 -8.48
C SER A 208 19.20 10.92 -8.28
N ARG A 209 19.99 10.37 -9.20
CA ARG A 209 20.51 9.00 -9.08
C ARG A 209 21.38 8.83 -7.82
N GLU A 210 22.17 9.83 -7.47
CA GLU A 210 23.02 9.85 -6.28
C GLU A 210 22.18 9.87 -5.00
N GLU A 211 21.09 10.66 -4.98
CA GLU A 211 20.15 10.71 -3.86
C GLU A 211 19.40 9.38 -3.69
N LEU A 212 18.95 8.77 -4.79
CA LEU A 212 18.34 7.43 -4.77
C LEU A 212 19.31 6.37 -4.26
N ALA A 213 20.57 6.39 -4.71
CA ALA A 213 21.61 5.48 -4.22
C ALA A 213 21.91 5.68 -2.73
N ARG A 214 21.87 6.93 -2.26
CA ARG A 214 22.05 7.25 -0.84
C ARG A 214 20.85 6.76 0.00
N ILE A 215 19.61 6.93 -0.48
CA ILE A 215 18.42 6.37 0.17
C ILE A 215 18.53 4.85 0.25
N GLU A 216 18.99 4.19 -0.82
CA GLU A 216 19.23 2.75 -0.85
C GLU A 216 20.25 2.30 0.20
N SER A 217 21.32 3.06 0.40
CA SER A 217 22.32 2.75 1.42
C SER A 217 21.81 2.92 2.85
N ILE A 218 20.87 3.85 3.08
CA ILE A 218 20.24 4.09 4.38
C ILE A 218 19.16 3.06 4.67
N SER A 219 18.33 2.76 3.69
CA SER A 219 17.18 1.86 3.81
C SER A 219 17.23 0.77 2.74
N PRO A 220 18.22 -0.12 2.77
CA PRO A 220 18.27 -1.26 1.87
C PRO A 220 17.08 -2.20 2.12
N LYS A 221 16.79 -3.07 1.18
CA LYS A 221 15.75 -4.08 1.33
C LYS A 221 15.98 -4.90 2.62
N GLY A 222 14.94 -5.00 3.45
CA GLY A 222 15.02 -5.70 4.75
C GLY A 222 15.62 -4.88 5.90
N ALA A 223 15.90 -3.58 5.72
CA ALA A 223 16.45 -2.73 6.77
C ALA A 223 15.52 -2.57 7.98
N ALA A 224 14.19 -2.60 7.77
CA ALA A 224 13.25 -2.46 8.87
C ALA A 224 13.28 -3.67 9.81
N ALA A 225 13.49 -3.42 11.08
CA ALA A 225 13.42 -4.43 12.12
C ALA A 225 11.97 -4.82 12.45
N GLY A 226 11.70 -6.12 12.55
CA GLY A 226 10.38 -6.66 12.86
C GLY A 226 9.49 -6.91 11.63
N GLY A 227 8.58 -7.87 11.75
CA GLY A 227 7.63 -8.24 10.70
C GLY A 227 6.56 -7.18 10.44
N ARG A 228 5.97 -7.20 9.23
CA ARG A 228 4.88 -6.29 8.82
C ARG A 228 3.63 -6.41 9.69
N PHE A 229 3.33 -7.61 10.14
CA PHE A 229 2.15 -7.94 10.92
C PHE A 229 2.53 -8.72 12.18
N PRO A 230 1.68 -8.68 13.23
CA PRO A 230 1.82 -9.60 14.35
C PRO A 230 1.78 -11.06 13.83
N SER A 231 2.61 -11.93 14.41
CA SER A 231 2.47 -13.38 14.18
C SER A 231 1.04 -13.78 14.55
N GLN A 232 0.39 -14.52 13.67
CA GLN A 232 -0.89 -15.15 14.03
C GLN A 232 -0.59 -16.14 15.17
N ALA A 233 -1.12 -15.83 16.37
CA ALA A 233 -1.10 -16.73 17.49
C ALA A 233 -2.17 -17.81 17.31
#